data_3fee6081aed398bac5571fb972f63038
#
_entry.id   3fee6081aed398bac5571fb972f63038
#
_cell.length_a   1.000
_cell.length_b   1.000
_cell.length_c   1.000
_cell.angle_alpha   90.00
_cell.angle_beta   90.00
_cell.angle_gamma   90.00
#
_symmetry.space_group_name_H-M   'P 1'
#
loop_
_entity.id
_entity.type
_entity.pdbx_description
1 polymer ?
#
loop_
_entity_poly.entity_id
_entity_poly.type
_entity_poly.pdbx_seq_one_letter_code
_entity_poly.pdbx_strand_id
1 'polypeptide(L)'
;CSMMFLYDKFFNDYDKTIAQILLNAEDMEQEEKKENLINTFNALLEMGIIPVVNENDSVSYTEIESEDRLFGDNDMLSSVVAVLCRAKQLVILSDINGLYDADPRLYPNAKLISRIEEIDEAVYALAGGAGSRRGTGGMKTKLRAAALATAQGINTVITNGKAPEALYEIVKGNKAGTLFVGKTF
;
A
#
# COMPACT_ATOMS: atom_id res chain seq x y z
N CYS A 1 21.49 2.57 9.27
CA CYS A 1 20.22 3.28 9.33
C CYS A 1 19.50 2.98 10.63
N SER A 2 19.17 4.00 11.43
CA SER A 2 18.55 3.82 12.76
C SER A 2 17.18 3.12 12.70
N MET A 3 16.41 3.34 11.63
CA MET A 3 15.10 2.73 11.45
C MET A 3 15.17 1.21 11.28
N MET A 4 16.06 0.70 10.43
CA MET A 4 16.25 -0.76 10.27
C MET A 4 16.72 -1.43 11.54
N PHE A 5 17.56 -0.77 12.33
CA PHE A 5 17.96 -1.26 13.66
C PHE A 5 16.76 -1.41 14.61
N LEU A 6 15.80 -0.46 14.58
CA LEU A 6 14.59 -0.57 15.40
C LEU A 6 13.68 -1.72 14.92
N TYR A 7 13.50 -1.88 13.60
CA TYR A 7 12.76 -3.01 13.07
C TYR A 7 13.42 -4.34 13.49
N ASP A 8 14.72 -4.48 13.26
CA ASP A 8 15.47 -5.69 13.64
C ASP A 8 15.29 -6.02 15.12
N LYS A 9 15.48 -5.02 15.99
CA LYS A 9 15.28 -5.18 17.42
C LYS A 9 13.88 -5.68 17.77
N PHE A 10 12.82 -5.02 17.25
CA PHE A 10 11.46 -5.37 17.61
C PHE A 10 11.02 -6.72 17.03
N PHE A 11 11.43 -7.06 15.83
CA PHE A 11 11.09 -8.35 15.24
C PHE A 11 11.89 -9.51 15.87
N ASN A 12 13.12 -9.25 16.28
CA ASN A 12 13.95 -10.24 16.97
C ASN A 12 13.39 -10.64 18.34
N ASP A 13 12.66 -9.74 19.03
CA ASP A 13 11.93 -10.06 20.28
C ASP A 13 10.86 -11.16 20.06
N TYR A 14 10.47 -11.41 18.80
CA TYR A 14 9.51 -12.45 18.40
C TYR A 14 10.13 -13.57 17.57
N ASP A 15 11.46 -13.73 17.63
CA ASP A 15 12.20 -14.70 16.82
C ASP A 15 11.93 -14.58 15.31
N LYS A 16 11.79 -13.34 14.83
CA LYS A 16 11.58 -13.04 13.40
C LYS A 16 12.79 -12.31 12.82
N THR A 17 13.31 -12.84 11.74
CA THR A 17 14.35 -12.20 10.94
C THR A 17 13.72 -11.27 9.91
N ILE A 18 14.32 -10.11 9.69
CA ILE A 18 13.94 -9.17 8.66
C ILE A 18 15.04 -9.03 7.60
N ALA A 19 14.67 -8.63 6.38
CA ALA A 19 15.61 -8.27 5.33
C ALA A 19 15.21 -6.93 4.70
N GLN A 20 16.17 -6.01 4.59
CA GLN A 20 15.94 -4.76 3.86
C GLN A 20 16.04 -5.01 2.36
N ILE A 21 15.05 -4.53 1.61
CA ILE A 21 15.06 -4.50 0.15
C ILE A 21 14.86 -3.05 -0.30
N LEU A 22 15.75 -2.56 -1.15
CA LEU A 22 15.64 -1.25 -1.78
C LEU A 22 15.36 -1.44 -3.26
N LEU A 23 14.24 -0.89 -3.76
CA LEU A 23 13.79 -1.05 -5.14
C LEU A 23 14.02 0.22 -5.95
N ASN A 24 14.41 0.05 -7.21
CA ASN A 24 14.42 1.13 -8.19
C ASN A 24 13.24 0.92 -9.17
N ALA A 25 12.60 2.01 -9.58
CA ALA A 25 11.52 1.95 -10.57
C ALA A 25 11.96 1.27 -11.88
N GLU A 26 13.19 1.54 -12.32
CA GLU A 26 13.79 0.96 -13.52
C GLU A 26 13.91 -0.58 -13.48
N ASP A 27 13.99 -1.16 -12.28
CA ASP A 27 14.08 -2.62 -12.12
C ASP A 27 12.75 -3.31 -12.45
N MET A 28 11.64 -2.55 -12.46
CA MET A 28 10.31 -3.05 -12.86
C MET A 28 10.09 -3.03 -14.38
N GLU A 29 10.84 -2.22 -15.12
CA GLU A 29 10.73 -2.11 -16.58
C GLU A 29 11.48 -3.23 -17.32
N GLN A 30 12.42 -3.89 -16.64
CA GLN A 30 13.25 -4.96 -17.21
C GLN A 30 12.76 -6.31 -16.70
N GLU A 31 12.18 -7.14 -17.58
CA GLU A 31 11.59 -8.43 -17.21
C GLU A 31 12.57 -9.35 -16.45
N GLU A 32 13.84 -9.41 -16.85
CA GLU A 32 14.86 -10.21 -16.16
C GLU A 32 15.08 -9.73 -14.71
N LYS A 33 15.17 -8.43 -14.49
CA LYS A 33 15.32 -7.87 -13.13
C LYS A 33 14.09 -8.09 -12.28
N LYS A 34 12.91 -7.93 -12.86
CA LYS A 34 11.62 -8.18 -12.21
C LYS A 34 11.50 -9.65 -11.79
N GLU A 35 11.90 -10.59 -12.66
CA GLU A 35 11.92 -12.01 -12.31
C GLU A 35 12.90 -12.30 -11.16
N ASN A 36 14.10 -11.71 -11.19
CA ASN A 36 15.06 -11.81 -10.09
C ASN A 36 14.51 -11.27 -8.76
N LEU A 37 13.75 -10.17 -8.79
CA LEU A 37 13.09 -9.64 -7.61
C LEU A 37 12.00 -10.59 -7.08
N ILE A 38 11.16 -11.14 -7.95
CA ILE A 38 10.15 -12.13 -7.58
C ILE A 38 10.83 -13.34 -6.91
N ASN A 39 11.91 -13.85 -7.50
CA ASN A 39 12.67 -14.98 -6.94
C ASN A 39 13.27 -14.63 -5.57
N THR A 40 13.78 -13.41 -5.41
CA THR A 40 14.33 -12.92 -4.14
C THR A 40 13.23 -12.86 -3.07
N PHE A 41 12.07 -12.27 -3.37
CA PHE A 41 10.94 -12.22 -2.44
C PHE A 41 10.46 -13.62 -2.04
N ASN A 42 10.30 -14.52 -3.02
CA ASN A 42 9.87 -15.89 -2.76
C ASN A 42 10.86 -16.61 -1.84
N ALA A 43 12.16 -16.51 -2.11
CA ALA A 43 13.18 -17.12 -1.27
C ALA A 43 13.16 -16.60 0.17
N LEU A 44 13.03 -15.28 0.37
CA LEU A 44 12.92 -14.69 1.71
C LEU A 44 11.68 -15.19 2.45
N LEU A 45 10.53 -15.20 1.78
CA LEU A 45 9.27 -15.65 2.37
C LEU A 45 9.30 -17.14 2.71
N GLU A 46 9.87 -17.99 1.86
CA GLU A 46 10.07 -19.43 2.10
C GLU A 46 10.99 -19.68 3.31
N MET A 47 11.99 -18.83 3.52
CA MET A 47 12.87 -18.85 4.71
C MET A 47 12.20 -18.29 5.96
N GLY A 48 10.97 -17.77 5.87
CA GLY A 48 10.26 -17.11 6.98
C GLY A 48 10.84 -15.73 7.34
N ILE A 49 11.62 -15.13 6.44
CA ILE A 49 12.21 -13.79 6.59
C ILE A 49 11.18 -12.76 6.13
N ILE A 50 11.02 -11.68 6.89
CA ILE A 50 10.08 -10.60 6.60
C ILE A 50 10.80 -9.50 5.79
N PRO A 51 10.42 -9.27 4.51
CA PRO A 51 11.00 -8.20 3.72
C PRO A 51 10.50 -6.83 4.23
N VAL A 52 11.42 -5.91 4.51
CA VAL A 52 11.14 -4.50 4.78
C VAL A 52 11.61 -3.71 3.56
N VAL A 53 10.65 -3.20 2.81
CA VAL A 53 10.89 -2.63 1.48
C VAL A 53 10.80 -1.12 1.48
N ASN A 54 11.67 -0.45 0.76
CA ASN A 54 11.59 0.98 0.46
C ASN A 54 12.14 1.26 -0.94
N GLU A 55 11.90 2.46 -1.45
CA GLU A 55 12.54 2.95 -2.66
C GLU A 55 14.03 3.24 -2.41
N ASN A 56 14.86 3.04 -3.42
CA ASN A 56 16.28 3.38 -3.39
C ASN A 56 16.50 4.82 -3.84
N ASP A 57 16.25 5.76 -2.96
CA ASP A 57 16.38 7.21 -3.23
C ASP A 57 17.81 7.65 -3.59
N SER A 58 18.82 6.83 -3.28
CA SER A 58 20.23 7.20 -3.48
C SER A 58 20.70 7.10 -4.94
N VAL A 59 19.91 6.50 -5.82
CA VAL A 59 20.28 6.26 -7.25
C VAL A 59 19.28 6.86 -8.23
N SER A 60 18.22 7.50 -7.74
CA SER A 60 17.21 8.14 -8.59
C SER A 60 17.78 9.42 -9.20
N TYR A 61 18.36 9.34 -10.41
CA TYR A 61 19.00 10.46 -11.13
C TYR A 61 18.04 11.19 -12.08
N THR A 62 16.75 10.96 -12.01
CA THR A 62 15.76 11.61 -12.87
C THR A 62 15.13 12.81 -12.15
N GLU A 63 15.74 14.00 -12.32
CA GLU A 63 15.15 15.33 -12.05
C GLU A 63 13.98 15.65 -13.00
N ILE A 64 13.19 14.67 -13.41
CA ILE A 64 12.00 14.95 -14.21
C ILE A 64 10.81 14.81 -13.28
N GLU A 65 10.19 15.94 -12.95
CA GLU A 65 8.84 16.06 -12.41
C GLU A 65 7.84 15.47 -13.43
N SER A 66 7.80 14.16 -13.57
CA SER A 66 6.73 13.49 -14.31
C SER A 66 5.75 12.92 -13.31
N GLU A 67 4.47 13.22 -13.50
CA GLU A 67 3.35 12.61 -12.77
C GLU A 67 3.31 11.06 -12.95
N ASP A 68 4.18 10.52 -13.79
CA ASP A 68 4.27 9.11 -14.20
C ASP A 68 5.36 8.31 -13.46
N ARG A 69 5.83 8.74 -12.29
CA ARG A 69 6.74 7.91 -11.50
C ARG A 69 6.02 6.62 -11.06
N LEU A 70 6.60 5.46 -11.38
CA LEU A 70 6.08 4.15 -10.97
C LEU A 70 5.95 4.06 -9.44
N PHE A 71 6.89 4.66 -8.69
CA PHE A 71 6.88 4.75 -7.23
C PHE A 71 6.72 6.21 -6.78
N GLY A 72 5.66 6.89 -7.20
CA GLY A 72 5.41 8.28 -6.81
C GLY A 72 5.21 8.49 -5.30
N ASP A 73 4.90 7.40 -4.58
CA ASP A 73 4.76 7.35 -3.12
C ASP A 73 4.83 5.91 -2.61
N ASN A 74 4.90 5.75 -1.29
CA ASN A 74 4.94 4.43 -0.63
C ASN A 74 3.66 3.61 -0.81
N ASP A 75 2.52 4.24 -1.11
CA ASP A 75 1.27 3.53 -1.39
C ASP A 75 1.40 2.74 -2.70
N MET A 76 1.92 3.39 -3.77
CA MET A 76 2.19 2.72 -5.05
C MET A 76 3.27 1.64 -4.92
N LEU A 77 4.37 1.93 -4.21
CA LEU A 77 5.40 0.94 -3.92
C LEU A 77 4.83 -0.30 -3.24
N SER A 78 3.95 -0.11 -2.23
CA SER A 78 3.33 -1.22 -1.51
C SER A 78 2.46 -2.09 -2.41
N SER A 79 1.73 -1.50 -3.35
CA SER A 79 0.90 -2.26 -4.30
C SER A 79 1.74 -3.05 -5.31
N VAL A 80 2.83 -2.47 -5.81
CA VAL A 80 3.78 -3.19 -6.68
C VAL A 80 4.39 -4.38 -5.94
N VAL A 81 4.85 -4.19 -4.70
CA VAL A 81 5.39 -5.28 -3.87
C VAL A 81 4.33 -6.35 -3.61
N ALA A 82 3.08 -5.97 -3.33
CA ALA A 82 1.99 -6.92 -3.15
C ALA A 82 1.78 -7.80 -4.40
N VAL A 83 1.88 -7.21 -5.59
CA VAL A 83 1.79 -7.94 -6.87
C VAL A 83 2.99 -8.88 -7.05
N LEU A 84 4.22 -8.40 -6.82
CA LEU A 84 5.45 -9.23 -6.93
C LEU A 84 5.42 -10.45 -6.00
N CYS A 85 4.94 -10.26 -4.76
CA CYS A 85 4.81 -11.31 -3.75
C CYS A 85 3.55 -12.17 -3.94
N ARG A 86 2.69 -11.90 -4.93
CA ARG A 86 1.38 -12.53 -5.10
C ARG A 86 0.58 -12.54 -3.79
N ALA A 87 0.57 -11.40 -3.12
CA ALA A 87 -0.09 -11.25 -1.82
C ALA A 87 -1.59 -11.54 -1.93
N LYS A 88 -2.17 -12.13 -0.90
CA LYS A 88 -3.63 -12.34 -0.81
C LYS A 88 -4.35 -11.05 -0.42
N GLN A 89 -3.66 -10.19 0.30
CA GLN A 89 -4.22 -8.97 0.84
C GLN A 89 -3.14 -7.89 0.99
N LEU A 90 -3.49 -6.65 0.65
CA LEU A 90 -2.72 -5.45 0.94
C LEU A 90 -3.44 -4.64 2.02
N VAL A 91 -2.71 -4.17 3.02
CA VAL A 91 -3.24 -3.26 4.04
C VAL A 91 -2.43 -1.97 4.02
N ILE A 92 -3.10 -0.86 3.74
CA ILE A 92 -2.51 0.48 3.77
C ILE A 92 -2.90 1.14 5.09
N LEU A 93 -1.91 1.31 5.97
CA LEU A 93 -2.06 2.07 7.21
C LEU A 93 -1.86 3.55 6.94
N SER A 94 -2.87 4.36 7.27
CA SER A 94 -2.93 5.79 6.97
C SER A 94 -3.27 6.61 8.22
N ASP A 95 -3.32 7.92 8.06
CA ASP A 95 -3.82 8.87 9.07
C ASP A 95 -5.37 8.99 9.07
N ILE A 96 -6.04 8.30 8.14
CA ILE A 96 -7.50 8.28 7.99
C ILE A 96 -8.06 6.87 8.19
N ASN A 97 -9.34 6.80 8.59
CA ASN A 97 -9.99 5.51 8.88
C ASN A 97 -10.36 4.70 7.63
N GLY A 98 -10.30 5.30 6.43
CA GLY A 98 -10.70 4.72 5.16
C GLY A 98 -11.38 5.75 4.27
N LEU A 99 -12.13 5.30 3.26
CA LEU A 99 -12.89 6.15 2.36
C LEU A 99 -14.26 6.49 2.96
N TYR A 100 -14.64 7.75 2.88
CA TYR A 100 -15.92 8.27 3.33
C TYR A 100 -16.79 8.70 2.15
N ASP A 101 -18.10 8.73 2.33
CA ASP A 101 -19.08 9.23 1.35
C ASP A 101 -19.01 10.75 1.13
N ALA A 102 -18.37 11.49 2.05
CA ALA A 102 -18.03 12.90 1.95
C ALA A 102 -16.78 13.19 2.80
N ASP A 103 -16.17 14.37 2.67
CA ASP A 103 -15.02 14.77 3.50
C ASP A 103 -15.46 14.93 4.97
N PRO A 104 -15.03 14.08 5.91
CA PRO A 104 -15.45 14.13 7.31
C PRO A 104 -15.00 15.40 8.05
N ARG A 105 -14.04 16.14 7.49
CA ARG A 105 -13.59 17.43 8.04
C ARG A 105 -14.57 18.56 7.73
N LEU A 106 -15.28 18.44 6.61
CA LEU A 106 -16.28 19.41 6.15
C LEU A 106 -17.70 18.98 6.54
N TYR A 107 -17.94 17.67 6.57
CA TYR A 107 -19.26 17.07 6.81
C TYR A 107 -19.19 16.13 8.02
N PRO A 108 -19.58 16.59 9.22
CA PRO A 108 -19.51 15.78 10.45
C PRO A 108 -20.33 14.49 10.40
N ASN A 109 -21.33 14.42 9.51
CA ASN A 109 -22.19 13.25 9.31
C ASN A 109 -21.68 12.30 8.23
N ALA A 110 -20.49 12.54 7.64
CA ALA A 110 -19.89 11.68 6.65
C ALA A 110 -19.74 10.25 7.20
N LYS A 111 -20.12 9.26 6.39
CA LYS A 111 -20.08 7.85 6.78
C LYS A 111 -18.91 7.14 6.14
N LEU A 112 -18.23 6.33 6.93
CA LEU A 112 -17.20 5.43 6.41
C LEU A 112 -17.82 4.38 5.50
N ILE A 113 -17.28 4.22 4.30
CA ILE A 113 -17.67 3.19 3.36
C ILE A 113 -16.87 1.93 3.71
N SER A 114 -17.55 0.89 4.17
CA SER A 114 -16.86 -0.32 4.64
C SER A 114 -16.36 -1.23 3.51
N ARG A 115 -16.95 -1.15 2.30
CA ARG A 115 -16.64 -2.05 1.18
C ARG A 115 -16.92 -1.39 -0.16
N ILE A 116 -15.99 -1.56 -1.10
CA ILE A 116 -16.04 -1.12 -2.51
C ILE A 116 -15.76 -2.34 -3.38
N GLU A 117 -16.68 -2.65 -4.28
CA GLU A 117 -16.53 -3.78 -5.22
C GLU A 117 -15.70 -3.40 -6.45
N GLU A 118 -15.80 -2.15 -6.90
CA GLU A 118 -15.09 -1.63 -8.07
C GLU A 118 -14.68 -0.18 -7.83
N ILE A 119 -13.44 0.14 -8.20
CA ILE A 119 -12.89 1.50 -8.11
C ILE A 119 -13.14 2.19 -9.45
N ASP A 120 -14.26 2.90 -9.54
CA ASP A 120 -14.70 3.66 -10.71
C ASP A 120 -14.47 5.18 -10.53
N GLU A 121 -14.92 5.97 -11.51
CA GLU A 121 -14.84 7.42 -11.46
C GLU A 121 -15.62 8.02 -10.27
N ALA A 122 -16.74 7.40 -9.88
CA ALA A 122 -17.53 7.86 -8.74
C ALA A 122 -16.75 7.69 -7.43
N VAL A 123 -16.02 6.59 -7.26
CA VAL A 123 -15.13 6.36 -6.12
C VAL A 123 -13.98 7.37 -6.11
N TYR A 124 -13.37 7.67 -7.26
CA TYR A 124 -12.34 8.71 -7.36
C TYR A 124 -12.90 10.11 -7.04
N ALA A 125 -14.15 10.40 -7.40
CA ALA A 125 -14.81 11.67 -7.09
C ALA A 125 -14.97 11.88 -5.58
N LEU A 126 -15.26 10.81 -4.81
CA LEU A 126 -15.31 10.87 -3.34
C LEU A 126 -13.97 11.28 -2.71
N ALA A 127 -12.86 10.84 -3.32
CA ALA A 127 -11.51 11.22 -2.89
C ALA A 127 -11.12 12.66 -3.28
N GLY A 128 -11.85 13.26 -4.22
CA GLY A 128 -11.55 14.56 -4.82
C GLY A 128 -12.48 15.70 -4.39
N GLY A 129 -13.25 15.60 -3.30
CA GLY A 129 -14.25 16.58 -2.86
C GLY A 129 -13.78 18.04 -3.00
N ALA A 130 -14.68 18.89 -3.54
CA ALA A 130 -14.43 20.30 -3.82
C ALA A 130 -14.02 21.07 -2.54
N GLY A 131 -12.73 21.32 -2.36
CA GLY A 131 -12.22 22.12 -1.23
C GLY A 131 -10.87 21.74 -0.68
N SER A 132 -10.30 20.60 -1.03
CA SER A 132 -9.03 20.18 -0.44
C SER A 132 -7.81 20.55 -1.31
N ARG A 133 -7.42 21.82 -1.29
CA ARG A 133 -6.11 22.25 -1.88
C ARG A 133 -4.89 21.64 -1.20
N ARG A 134 -5.04 20.91 -0.06
CA ARG A 134 -3.93 20.32 0.72
C ARG A 134 -4.14 18.88 1.18
N GLY A 135 -5.29 18.23 0.91
CA GLY A 135 -5.60 16.89 1.43
C GLY A 135 -6.01 15.85 0.40
N THR A 136 -6.15 16.25 -0.86
CA THR A 136 -6.63 15.37 -1.95
C THR A 136 -5.56 14.44 -2.49
N GLY A 137 -4.27 14.77 -2.37
CA GLY A 137 -3.17 13.93 -2.81
C GLY A 137 -3.21 12.56 -2.12
N GLY A 138 -3.32 12.53 -0.81
CA GLY A 138 -3.20 11.31 -0.03
C GLY A 138 -4.26 10.24 -0.28
N MET A 139 -5.57 10.57 -0.47
CA MET A 139 -6.58 9.55 -0.77
C MET A 139 -6.52 9.10 -2.22
N LYS A 140 -6.27 10.01 -3.16
CA LYS A 140 -6.15 9.63 -4.59
C LYS A 140 -4.99 8.68 -4.84
N THR A 141 -3.84 8.89 -4.19
CA THR A 141 -2.70 7.98 -4.32
C THR A 141 -3.03 6.60 -3.75
N LYS A 142 -3.71 6.53 -2.60
CA LYS A 142 -4.19 5.27 -2.01
C LYS A 142 -5.20 4.54 -2.89
N LEU A 143 -6.12 5.27 -3.55
CA LEU A 143 -7.05 4.67 -4.52
C LEU A 143 -6.31 4.14 -5.76
N ARG A 144 -5.28 4.84 -6.26
CA ARG A 144 -4.44 4.33 -7.36
C ARG A 144 -3.73 3.04 -6.96
N ALA A 145 -3.13 3.00 -5.78
CA ALA A 145 -2.48 1.81 -5.23
C ALA A 145 -3.49 0.65 -5.06
N ALA A 146 -4.67 0.93 -4.50
CA ALA A 146 -5.74 -0.05 -4.37
C ALA A 146 -6.22 -0.56 -5.73
N ALA A 147 -6.37 0.32 -6.73
CA ALA A 147 -6.78 -0.05 -8.08
C ALA A 147 -5.77 -0.99 -8.76
N LEU A 148 -4.46 -0.71 -8.62
CA LEU A 148 -3.41 -1.59 -9.13
C LEU A 148 -3.46 -2.98 -8.49
N ALA A 149 -3.57 -3.05 -7.16
CA ALA A 149 -3.61 -4.31 -6.43
C ALA A 149 -4.90 -5.10 -6.73
N THR A 150 -6.07 -4.44 -6.71
CA THR A 150 -7.36 -5.10 -6.96
C THR A 150 -7.50 -5.59 -8.39
N ALA A 151 -6.90 -4.89 -9.38
CA ALA A 151 -6.83 -5.35 -10.75
C ALA A 151 -6.06 -6.68 -10.91
N GLN A 152 -5.19 -7.03 -9.94
CA GLN A 152 -4.45 -8.29 -9.87
C GLN A 152 -5.07 -9.31 -8.90
N GLY A 153 -6.32 -9.10 -8.51
CA GLY A 153 -7.04 -10.01 -7.60
C GLY A 153 -6.70 -9.87 -6.12
N ILE A 154 -5.94 -8.82 -5.74
CA ILE A 154 -5.50 -8.61 -4.36
C ILE A 154 -6.49 -7.74 -3.62
N ASN A 155 -7.12 -8.26 -2.58
CA ASN A 155 -7.96 -7.45 -1.69
C ASN A 155 -7.12 -6.35 -1.02
N THR A 156 -7.61 -5.11 -1.03
CA THR A 156 -6.89 -4.00 -0.41
C THR A 156 -7.73 -3.35 0.68
N VAL A 157 -7.16 -3.14 1.86
CA VAL A 157 -7.81 -2.44 2.97
C VAL A 157 -7.06 -1.15 3.26
N ILE A 158 -7.79 -0.04 3.34
CA ILE A 158 -7.25 1.24 3.83
C ILE A 158 -7.84 1.47 5.21
N THR A 159 -6.97 1.65 6.22
CA THR A 159 -7.38 1.83 7.62
C THR A 159 -6.43 2.76 8.38
N ASN A 160 -6.81 3.13 9.61
CA ASN A 160 -6.03 4.06 10.42
C ASN A 160 -4.87 3.36 11.12
N GLY A 161 -3.64 3.83 10.87
CA GLY A 161 -2.41 3.30 11.48
C GLY A 161 -2.21 3.70 12.95
N LYS A 162 -3.03 4.62 13.50
CA LYS A 162 -2.97 4.94 14.94
C LYS A 162 -3.52 3.82 15.82
N ALA A 163 -4.31 2.91 15.24
CA ALA A 163 -4.84 1.73 15.90
C ALA A 163 -4.36 0.46 15.15
N PRO A 164 -3.08 0.07 15.28
CA PRO A 164 -2.49 -1.04 14.54
C PRO A 164 -3.15 -2.38 14.88
N GLU A 165 -3.89 -2.48 15.99
CA GLU A 165 -4.71 -3.64 16.37
C GLU A 165 -5.76 -3.97 15.31
N ALA A 166 -6.15 -3.00 14.48
CA ALA A 166 -7.02 -3.22 13.32
C ALA A 166 -6.48 -4.32 12.38
N LEU A 167 -5.16 -4.53 12.32
CA LEU A 167 -4.55 -5.62 11.56
C LEU A 167 -5.05 -7.00 12.00
N TYR A 168 -5.23 -7.23 13.29
CA TYR A 168 -5.77 -8.50 13.81
C TYR A 168 -7.20 -8.74 13.35
N GLU A 169 -8.01 -7.68 13.31
CA GLU A 169 -9.39 -7.77 12.84
C GLU A 169 -9.46 -8.03 11.33
N ILE A 170 -8.61 -7.36 10.56
CA ILE A 170 -8.50 -7.54 9.11
C ILE A 170 -8.11 -8.99 8.77
N VAL A 171 -7.09 -9.55 9.45
CA VAL A 171 -6.64 -10.93 9.22
C VAL A 171 -7.71 -11.95 9.59
N LYS A 172 -8.56 -11.67 10.60
CA LYS A 172 -9.72 -12.51 10.96
C LYS A 172 -10.90 -12.36 9.99
N GLY A 173 -10.83 -11.45 9.03
CA GLY A 173 -11.92 -11.15 8.08
C GLY A 173 -12.99 -10.20 8.63
N ASN A 174 -12.74 -9.55 9.77
CA ASN A 174 -13.65 -8.57 10.35
C ASN A 174 -13.51 -7.22 9.65
N LYS A 175 -14.54 -6.38 9.80
CA LYS A 175 -14.57 -5.04 9.19
C LYS A 175 -13.65 -4.08 9.95
N ALA A 176 -12.65 -3.55 9.26
CA ALA A 176 -11.79 -2.47 9.72
C ALA A 176 -11.41 -1.60 8.51
N GLY A 177 -11.72 -0.31 8.56
CA GLY A 177 -11.47 0.60 7.45
C GLY A 177 -12.38 0.37 6.24
N THR A 178 -11.85 0.59 5.04
CA THR A 178 -12.50 0.35 3.74
C THR A 178 -11.82 -0.80 3.02
N LEU A 179 -12.57 -1.84 2.71
CA LEU A 179 -12.14 -2.96 1.88
C LEU A 179 -12.44 -2.66 0.40
N PHE A 180 -11.44 -2.72 -0.44
CA PHE A 180 -11.54 -2.74 -1.90
C PHE A 180 -11.33 -4.18 -2.37
N VAL A 181 -12.29 -4.72 -3.11
CA VAL A 181 -12.32 -6.13 -3.47
C VAL A 181 -11.45 -6.40 -4.70
N GLY A 182 -10.59 -7.40 -4.58
CA GLY A 182 -9.80 -7.88 -5.72
C GLY A 182 -10.67 -8.52 -6.79
N LYS A 183 -10.36 -8.27 -8.07
CA LYS A 183 -11.08 -8.90 -9.19
C LYS A 183 -10.93 -10.42 -9.12
N THR A 184 -12.02 -11.13 -9.34
CA THR A 184 -12.00 -12.59 -9.49
C THR A 184 -11.80 -12.91 -10.97
N PHE A 185 -10.85 -13.80 -11.30
CA PHE A 185 -10.54 -14.27 -12.64
C PHE A 185 -11.04 -15.70 -12.81
#